data_99c0d79e5b25c9e82f02f5d5edb2341a
#
_entry.id   99c0d79e5b25c9e82f02f5d5edb2341a
#
_cell.length_a   1.000
_cell.length_b   1.000
_cell.length_c   1.000
_cell.angle_alpha   90.00
_cell.angle_beta   90.00
_cell.angle_gamma   90.00
#
_symmetry.space_group_name_H-M   'P 1'
#
loop_
_entity.id
_entity.type
_entity.pdbx_description
1 polymer ?
#
loop_
_entity_poly.entity_id
_entity_poly.type
_entity_poly.pdbx_seq_one_letter_code
_entity_poly.pdbx_strand_id
1 'polypeptide(L)'
;MLRIEGMHVRYGTTHAVRGIDLSVAEGEAVALLGPNGAGKTSTLRAISRLAACTGSVLFEGRDLAKVAPEDVARLGLIQVPEGRHVFPDLTVHENLQIGTTPRRGRAEGFGFDDVYDLFPALVPLRDRLGFALSGGEQQMVAIGRALVAAPRLLLIDEPSLGLAPVVAEAVAQALVAVRARTALLVIEQNVHLAVRVCQRAAVMSGGRIVLEAPAGKLHDRDELLASYLGQTKTGTGV
;
A
#
# COMPACT_ATOMS: atom_id res chain seq x y z
N MET A 1 3.74 -9.97 12.57
CA MET A 1 3.64 -9.97 11.09
C MET A 1 4.86 -9.30 10.45
N LEU A 2 4.94 -7.99 10.31
CA LEU A 2 6.12 -7.25 9.81
C LEU A 2 6.80 -6.48 10.95
N ARG A 3 8.15 -6.50 11.00
CA ARG A 3 8.96 -5.70 11.92
C ARG A 3 10.17 -5.13 11.18
N ILE A 4 10.34 -3.84 11.28
CA ILE A 4 11.44 -3.07 10.69
C ILE A 4 12.20 -2.41 11.84
N GLU A 5 13.52 -2.55 11.88
CA GLU A 5 14.39 -1.96 12.89
C GLU A 5 15.60 -1.31 12.23
N GLY A 6 15.77 -0.02 12.52
CA GLY A 6 16.88 0.78 12.05
C GLY A 6 17.06 0.74 10.52
N MET A 7 15.96 0.73 9.73
CA MET A 7 16.05 0.64 8.28
C MET A 7 16.64 1.92 7.68
N HIS A 8 17.66 1.75 6.86
CA HIS A 8 18.20 2.81 6.01
C HIS A 8 18.15 2.40 4.54
N VAL A 9 17.75 3.34 3.67
CA VAL A 9 17.78 3.15 2.20
C VAL A 9 18.55 4.29 1.57
N ARG A 10 19.48 3.95 0.67
CA ARG A 10 20.30 4.92 -0.06
C ARG A 10 20.27 4.65 -1.56
N TYR A 11 20.24 5.72 -2.35
CA TYR A 11 20.40 5.71 -3.79
C TYR A 11 21.58 6.66 -4.15
N GLY A 12 22.75 6.07 -4.36
CA GLY A 12 23.98 6.86 -4.53
C GLY A 12 24.22 7.75 -3.30
N THR A 13 24.26 9.05 -3.49
CA THR A 13 24.45 10.04 -2.42
C THR A 13 23.16 10.37 -1.66
N THR A 14 21.99 10.04 -2.21
CA THR A 14 20.69 10.35 -1.61
C THR A 14 20.34 9.34 -0.52
N HIS A 15 20.12 9.81 0.70
CA HIS A 15 19.70 9.00 1.84
C HIS A 15 18.19 9.14 2.00
N ALA A 16 17.44 8.24 1.36
CA ALA A 16 15.99 8.31 1.28
C ALA A 16 15.27 7.87 2.57
N VAL A 17 15.81 6.87 3.29
CA VAL A 17 15.28 6.39 4.58
C VAL A 17 16.41 6.37 5.59
N ARG A 18 16.19 6.94 6.78
CA ARG A 18 17.26 7.33 7.72
C ARG A 18 17.05 6.72 9.11
N GLY A 19 17.05 5.38 9.18
CA GLY A 19 16.93 4.65 10.45
C GLY A 19 15.50 4.72 10.98
N ILE A 20 14.55 4.08 10.27
CA ILE A 20 13.17 3.97 10.73
C ILE A 20 12.94 2.64 11.42
N ASP A 21 12.07 2.68 12.43
CA ASP A 21 11.45 1.53 13.05
C ASP A 21 9.96 1.57 12.71
N LEU A 22 9.41 0.45 12.26
CA LEU A 22 7.99 0.32 11.92
C LEU A 22 7.54 -1.13 12.10
N SER A 23 6.35 -1.33 12.61
CA SER A 23 5.77 -2.67 12.71
C SER A 23 4.36 -2.70 12.16
N VAL A 24 3.94 -3.87 11.68
CA VAL A 24 2.54 -4.17 11.37
C VAL A 24 2.20 -5.49 12.04
N ALA A 25 1.21 -5.49 12.92
CA ALA A 25 0.72 -6.71 13.57
C ALA A 25 -0.16 -7.53 12.60
N GLU A 26 -0.47 -8.76 12.97
CA GLU A 26 -1.44 -9.57 12.24
C GLU A 26 -2.83 -8.93 12.34
N GLY A 27 -3.54 -8.82 11.20
CA GLY A 27 -4.85 -8.17 11.13
C GLY A 27 -4.83 -6.65 11.31
N GLU A 28 -3.64 -6.03 11.44
CA GLU A 28 -3.51 -4.58 11.57
C GLU A 28 -3.42 -3.91 10.20
N ALA A 29 -4.09 -2.76 10.06
CA ALA A 29 -3.86 -1.84 8.95
C ALA A 29 -3.14 -0.58 9.46
N VAL A 30 -1.95 -0.33 8.92
CA VAL A 30 -1.09 0.79 9.28
C VAL A 30 -0.95 1.72 8.07
N ALA A 31 -1.10 3.03 8.29
CA ALA A 31 -0.78 4.03 7.28
C ALA A 31 0.64 4.56 7.48
N LEU A 32 1.40 4.71 6.39
CA LEU A 32 2.64 5.49 6.36
C LEU A 32 2.36 6.78 5.58
N LEU A 33 2.17 7.87 6.30
CA LEU A 33 1.84 9.19 5.77
C LEU A 33 3.09 10.02 5.56
N GLY A 34 3.04 10.95 4.63
CA GLY A 34 4.13 11.92 4.43
C GLY A 34 4.07 12.60 3.07
N PRO A 35 4.77 13.72 2.90
CA PRO A 35 4.86 14.41 1.61
C PRO A 35 5.63 13.59 0.57
N ASN A 36 5.58 14.05 -0.69
CA ASN A 36 6.41 13.49 -1.75
C ASN A 36 7.89 13.64 -1.39
N GLY A 37 8.67 12.58 -1.64
CA GLY A 37 10.09 12.55 -1.29
C GLY A 37 10.40 12.24 0.18
N ALA A 38 9.39 11.99 1.04
CA ALA A 38 9.62 11.64 2.44
C ALA A 38 10.32 10.28 2.64
N GLY A 39 10.33 9.40 1.62
CA GLY A 39 10.96 8.09 1.68
C GLY A 39 9.95 6.92 1.72
N LYS A 40 8.66 7.19 1.62
CA LYS A 40 7.57 6.19 1.73
C LYS A 40 7.71 5.04 0.72
N THR A 41 7.73 5.33 -0.57
CA THR A 41 7.90 4.32 -1.65
C THR A 41 9.24 3.60 -1.52
N SER A 42 10.31 4.29 -1.10
CA SER A 42 11.62 3.66 -0.83
C SER A 42 11.54 2.64 0.29
N THR A 43 10.73 2.91 1.32
CA THR A 43 10.45 1.96 2.41
C THR A 43 9.75 0.71 1.88
N LEU A 44 8.68 0.85 1.06
CA LEU A 44 8.00 -0.32 0.47
C LEU A 44 8.92 -1.11 -0.45
N ARG A 45 9.71 -0.43 -1.29
CA ARG A 45 10.67 -1.11 -2.17
C ARG A 45 11.72 -1.90 -1.39
N ALA A 46 12.17 -1.38 -0.24
CA ALA A 46 13.10 -2.10 0.63
C ALA A 46 12.44 -3.33 1.28
N ILE A 47 11.21 -3.20 1.78
CA ILE A 47 10.44 -4.33 2.33
C ILE A 47 10.25 -5.42 1.26
N SER A 48 9.91 -5.03 0.02
CA SER A 48 9.72 -5.97 -1.11
C SER A 48 11.04 -6.45 -1.73
N ARG A 49 12.21 -6.10 -1.15
CA ARG A 49 13.54 -6.46 -1.69
C ARG A 49 13.85 -5.88 -3.07
N LEU A 50 13.10 -4.87 -3.51
CA LEU A 50 13.32 -4.13 -4.77
C LEU A 50 14.29 -2.96 -4.62
N ALA A 51 14.71 -2.65 -3.39
CA ALA A 51 15.78 -1.72 -3.07
C ALA A 51 16.66 -2.29 -1.96
N ALA A 52 17.96 -2.03 -2.04
CA ALA A 52 18.89 -2.40 -0.97
C ALA A 52 18.64 -1.54 0.28
N CYS A 53 18.70 -2.16 1.45
CA CYS A 53 18.61 -1.48 2.73
C CYS A 53 19.62 -2.07 3.72
N THR A 54 19.93 -1.31 4.77
CA THR A 54 20.57 -1.79 5.99
C THR A 54 19.55 -1.72 7.14
N GLY A 55 19.88 -2.32 8.30
CA GLY A 55 18.93 -2.57 9.38
C GLY A 55 18.28 -3.94 9.23
N SER A 56 17.22 -4.19 9.98
CA SER A 56 16.52 -5.48 10.00
C SER A 56 15.10 -5.34 9.44
N VAL A 57 14.70 -6.28 8.57
CA VAL A 57 13.33 -6.39 8.07
C VAL A 57 12.89 -7.85 8.24
N LEU A 58 12.03 -8.08 9.21
CA LEU A 58 11.49 -9.40 9.51
C LEU A 58 10.04 -9.49 9.05
N PHE A 59 9.71 -10.53 8.30
CA PHE A 59 8.34 -10.87 7.95
C PHE A 59 8.03 -12.28 8.47
N GLU A 60 7.07 -12.38 9.39
CA GLU A 60 6.73 -13.62 10.11
C GLU A 60 7.96 -14.31 10.73
N GLY A 61 8.83 -13.52 11.32
CA GLY A 61 10.07 -13.99 11.94
C GLY A 61 11.21 -14.33 10.96
N ARG A 62 10.97 -14.24 9.65
CA ARG A 62 11.99 -14.47 8.61
C ARG A 62 12.68 -13.16 8.27
N ASP A 63 14.00 -13.18 8.28
CA ASP A 63 14.83 -12.07 7.80
C ASP A 63 14.74 -11.98 6.27
N LEU A 64 14.10 -10.91 5.77
CA LEU A 64 13.93 -10.71 4.33
C LEU A 64 15.25 -10.46 3.61
N ALA A 65 16.33 -10.07 4.29
CA ALA A 65 17.65 -9.94 3.67
C ALA A 65 18.16 -11.26 3.08
N LYS A 66 17.67 -12.40 3.61
CA LYS A 66 18.02 -13.77 3.18
C LYS A 66 17.03 -14.36 2.17
N VAL A 67 16.03 -13.60 1.73
CA VAL A 67 14.99 -14.04 0.80
C VAL A 67 15.24 -13.42 -0.56
N ALA A 68 15.17 -14.21 -1.64
CA ALA A 68 15.25 -13.69 -2.99
C ALA A 68 14.04 -12.79 -3.31
N PRO A 69 14.19 -11.68 -4.06
CA PRO A 69 13.09 -10.75 -4.34
C PRO A 69 11.84 -11.44 -4.91
N GLU A 70 12.01 -12.39 -5.82
CA GLU A 70 10.94 -13.17 -6.44
C GLU A 70 10.20 -14.10 -5.45
N ASP A 71 10.85 -14.45 -4.34
CA ASP A 71 10.25 -15.30 -3.31
C ASP A 71 9.47 -14.52 -2.26
N VAL A 72 9.68 -13.20 -2.15
CA VAL A 72 8.96 -12.36 -1.18
C VAL A 72 7.44 -12.46 -1.36
N ALA A 73 6.98 -12.38 -2.62
CA ALA A 73 5.56 -12.52 -2.93
C ALA A 73 5.02 -13.93 -2.60
N ARG A 74 5.87 -14.96 -2.73
CA ARG A 74 5.52 -16.35 -2.39
C ARG A 74 5.35 -16.56 -0.88
N LEU A 75 5.94 -15.72 -0.05
CA LEU A 75 5.71 -15.70 1.39
C LEU A 75 4.35 -15.08 1.76
N GLY A 76 3.68 -14.40 0.83
CA GLY A 76 2.42 -13.70 1.08
C GLY A 76 2.58 -12.22 1.37
N LEU A 77 3.76 -11.64 1.14
CA LEU A 77 3.98 -10.21 1.18
C LEU A 77 3.83 -9.67 -0.25
N ILE A 78 2.66 -9.08 -0.52
CA ILE A 78 2.28 -8.65 -1.87
C ILE A 78 2.28 -7.13 -1.92
N GLN A 79 2.79 -6.55 -3.02
CA GLN A 79 2.80 -5.10 -3.22
C GLN A 79 1.93 -4.69 -4.41
N VAL A 80 1.10 -3.66 -4.19
CA VAL A 80 0.50 -2.83 -5.24
C VAL A 80 1.35 -1.57 -5.36
N PRO A 81 2.19 -1.45 -6.39
CA PRO A 81 3.04 -0.28 -6.57
C PRO A 81 2.24 0.91 -7.09
N GLU A 82 2.79 2.11 -6.94
CA GLU A 82 2.32 3.31 -7.63
C GLU A 82 2.31 3.09 -9.14
N GLY A 83 1.37 3.70 -9.86
CA GLY A 83 1.29 3.60 -11.33
C GLY A 83 0.48 2.39 -11.85
N ARG A 84 -0.21 1.66 -10.97
CA ARG A 84 -1.19 0.60 -11.29
C ARG A 84 -0.60 -0.65 -11.95
N HIS A 85 0.29 -0.51 -12.94
CA HIS A 85 0.99 -1.58 -13.66
C HIS A 85 0.07 -2.71 -14.14
N VAL A 86 -1.08 -2.34 -14.72
CA VAL A 86 -1.98 -3.27 -15.39
C VAL A 86 -1.34 -3.72 -16.70
N PHE A 87 -1.47 -4.99 -17.06
CA PHE A 87 -1.04 -5.50 -18.36
C PHE A 87 -2.03 -5.00 -19.43
N PRO A 88 -1.59 -4.13 -20.34
CA PRO A 88 -2.50 -3.42 -21.25
C PRO A 88 -3.21 -4.35 -22.24
N ASP A 89 -2.52 -5.38 -22.70
CA ASP A 89 -2.99 -6.31 -23.72
C ASP A 89 -3.76 -7.52 -23.16
N LEU A 90 -3.93 -7.57 -21.86
CA LEU A 90 -4.74 -8.59 -21.19
C LEU A 90 -6.07 -8.00 -20.74
N THR A 91 -7.10 -8.85 -20.75
CA THR A 91 -8.41 -8.50 -20.19
C THR A 91 -8.34 -8.28 -18.68
N VAL A 92 -9.37 -7.68 -18.08
CA VAL A 92 -9.51 -7.58 -16.62
C VAL A 92 -9.34 -8.94 -15.97
N HIS A 93 -10.06 -9.95 -16.46
CA HIS A 93 -10.03 -11.29 -15.87
C HIS A 93 -8.63 -11.94 -15.98
N GLU A 94 -7.97 -11.84 -17.11
CA GLU A 94 -6.60 -12.36 -17.30
C GLU A 94 -5.58 -11.60 -16.41
N ASN A 95 -5.73 -10.29 -16.23
CA ASN A 95 -4.94 -9.53 -15.27
C ASN A 95 -5.09 -10.08 -13.85
N LEU A 96 -6.31 -10.44 -13.44
CA LEU A 96 -6.55 -11.07 -12.15
C LEU A 96 -5.93 -12.47 -12.08
N GLN A 97 -6.04 -13.29 -13.13
CA GLN A 97 -5.50 -14.65 -13.20
C GLN A 97 -3.98 -14.69 -12.97
N ILE A 98 -3.22 -13.76 -13.57
CA ILE A 98 -1.77 -13.67 -13.35
C ILE A 98 -1.45 -13.49 -11.86
N GLY A 99 -2.29 -12.76 -11.12
CA GLY A 99 -2.15 -12.55 -9.69
C GLY A 99 -2.13 -13.84 -8.86
N THR A 100 -2.64 -14.95 -9.38
CA THR A 100 -2.63 -16.24 -8.67
C THR A 100 -1.24 -16.90 -8.62
N THR A 101 -0.31 -16.49 -9.47
CA THR A 101 1.02 -17.11 -9.60
C THR A 101 1.81 -17.20 -8.29
N PRO A 102 1.86 -16.16 -7.42
CA PRO A 102 2.58 -16.24 -6.16
C PRO A 102 1.87 -17.06 -5.08
N ARG A 103 0.60 -17.43 -5.30
CA ARG A 103 -0.26 -18.06 -4.28
C ARG A 103 0.29 -19.40 -3.76
N ARG A 104 0.91 -20.23 -4.59
CA ARG A 104 1.58 -21.50 -4.25
C ARG A 104 0.86 -22.33 -3.19
N GLY A 105 -0.43 -22.65 -3.42
CA GLY A 105 -1.20 -23.53 -2.52
C GLY A 105 -1.73 -22.88 -1.24
N ARG A 106 -1.55 -21.55 -1.03
CA ARG A 106 -2.31 -20.86 0.01
C ARG A 106 -3.79 -20.91 -0.36
N ALA A 107 -4.57 -21.70 0.37
CA ALA A 107 -6.00 -21.91 0.12
C ALA A 107 -6.83 -20.69 0.58
N GLU A 108 -6.42 -20.08 1.70
CA GLU A 108 -7.09 -18.93 2.27
C GLU A 108 -6.69 -17.66 1.51
N GLY A 109 -7.66 -16.80 1.20
CA GLY A 109 -7.46 -15.55 0.49
C GLY A 109 -8.71 -15.14 -0.30
N PHE A 110 -8.55 -14.17 -1.18
CA PHE A 110 -9.61 -13.69 -2.06
C PHE A 110 -9.66 -14.51 -3.35
N GLY A 111 -10.86 -14.95 -3.74
CA GLY A 111 -11.14 -15.48 -5.07
C GLY A 111 -11.47 -14.39 -6.07
N PHE A 112 -11.73 -14.77 -7.33
CA PHE A 112 -12.17 -13.83 -8.35
C PHE A 112 -13.53 -13.21 -8.01
N ASP A 113 -14.45 -14.00 -7.47
CA ASP A 113 -15.77 -13.52 -7.09
C ASP A 113 -15.68 -12.51 -5.94
N ASP A 114 -14.83 -12.76 -4.91
CA ASP A 114 -14.58 -11.78 -3.86
C ASP A 114 -14.08 -10.43 -4.44
N VAL A 115 -13.24 -10.47 -5.49
CA VAL A 115 -12.72 -9.24 -6.14
C VAL A 115 -13.83 -8.51 -6.88
N TYR A 116 -14.70 -9.24 -7.59
CA TYR A 116 -15.83 -8.63 -8.29
C TYR A 116 -16.89 -8.09 -7.32
N ASP A 117 -17.07 -8.72 -6.15
CA ASP A 117 -17.92 -8.21 -5.07
C ASP A 117 -17.35 -6.94 -4.45
N LEU A 118 -16.03 -6.88 -4.24
CA LEU A 118 -15.34 -5.69 -3.75
C LEU A 118 -15.36 -4.53 -4.77
N PHE A 119 -15.30 -4.85 -6.06
CA PHE A 119 -15.27 -3.91 -7.17
C PHE A 119 -16.34 -4.22 -8.23
N PRO A 120 -17.64 -3.98 -7.94
CA PRO A 120 -18.72 -4.30 -8.89
C PRO A 120 -18.59 -3.60 -10.24
N ALA A 121 -17.90 -2.44 -10.28
CA ALA A 121 -17.60 -1.72 -11.52
C ALA A 121 -16.76 -2.55 -12.51
N LEU A 122 -16.02 -3.56 -12.07
CA LEU A 122 -15.24 -4.44 -12.93
C LEU A 122 -16.06 -5.56 -13.57
N VAL A 123 -17.25 -5.89 -13.05
CA VAL A 123 -18.09 -6.99 -13.58
C VAL A 123 -18.41 -6.83 -15.06
N PRO A 124 -18.95 -5.66 -15.53
CA PRO A 124 -19.23 -5.45 -16.94
C PRO A 124 -17.97 -5.30 -17.81
N LEU A 125 -16.80 -5.16 -17.19
CA LEU A 125 -15.51 -4.92 -17.85
C LEU A 125 -14.64 -6.18 -17.90
N ARG A 126 -15.15 -7.34 -17.49
CA ARG A 126 -14.39 -8.57 -17.30
C ARG A 126 -13.52 -8.94 -18.51
N ASP A 127 -14.07 -8.79 -19.70
CA ASP A 127 -13.43 -9.15 -20.97
C ASP A 127 -12.80 -7.93 -21.66
N ARG A 128 -12.78 -6.76 -21.01
CA ARG A 128 -12.18 -5.53 -21.55
C ARG A 128 -10.68 -5.52 -21.32
N LEU A 129 -9.94 -5.09 -22.35
CA LEU A 129 -8.48 -5.01 -22.30
C LEU A 129 -8.01 -3.88 -21.38
N GLY A 130 -6.88 -4.09 -20.69
CA GLY A 130 -6.34 -3.20 -19.69
C GLY A 130 -6.06 -1.78 -20.19
N PHE A 131 -5.65 -1.60 -21.46
CA PHE A 131 -5.43 -0.29 -22.06
C PHE A 131 -6.72 0.54 -22.22
N ALA A 132 -7.87 -0.13 -22.33
CA ALA A 132 -9.16 0.52 -22.53
C ALA A 132 -9.88 0.90 -21.21
N LEU A 133 -9.25 0.66 -20.08
CA LEU A 133 -9.77 0.98 -18.75
C LEU A 133 -9.43 2.42 -18.36
N SER A 134 -10.35 3.07 -17.64
CA SER A 134 -10.08 4.32 -16.95
C SER A 134 -9.03 4.12 -15.85
N GLY A 135 -8.41 5.21 -15.39
CA GLY A 135 -7.42 5.11 -14.33
C GLY A 135 -7.94 4.52 -13.01
N GLY A 136 -9.21 4.74 -12.69
CA GLY A 136 -9.83 4.16 -11.52
C GLY A 136 -10.07 2.66 -11.65
N GLU A 137 -10.55 2.22 -12.81
CA GLU A 137 -10.73 0.80 -13.11
C GLU A 137 -9.40 0.05 -13.11
N GLN A 138 -8.33 0.65 -13.66
CA GLN A 138 -6.98 0.09 -13.59
C GLN A 138 -6.49 -0.06 -12.14
N GLN A 139 -6.80 0.89 -11.25
CA GLN A 139 -6.46 0.80 -9.84
C GLN A 139 -7.19 -0.35 -9.16
N MET A 140 -8.50 -0.51 -9.43
CA MET A 140 -9.29 -1.65 -8.93
C MET A 140 -8.72 -2.99 -9.41
N VAL A 141 -8.32 -3.08 -10.69
CA VAL A 141 -7.67 -4.29 -11.26
C VAL A 141 -6.33 -4.56 -10.57
N ALA A 142 -5.50 -3.54 -10.34
CA ALA A 142 -4.20 -3.70 -9.67
C ALA A 142 -4.36 -4.21 -8.23
N ILE A 143 -5.32 -3.66 -7.48
CA ILE A 143 -5.63 -4.13 -6.12
C ILE A 143 -6.21 -5.56 -6.18
N GLY A 144 -7.19 -5.81 -7.06
CA GLY A 144 -7.79 -7.14 -7.24
C GLY A 144 -6.75 -8.21 -7.56
N ARG A 145 -5.82 -7.92 -8.49
CA ARG A 145 -4.70 -8.80 -8.82
C ARG A 145 -3.82 -9.13 -7.61
N ALA A 146 -3.60 -8.17 -6.73
CA ALA A 146 -2.84 -8.39 -5.51
C ALA A 146 -3.63 -9.23 -4.50
N LEU A 147 -4.94 -9.08 -4.43
CA LEU A 147 -5.81 -9.85 -3.51
C LEU A 147 -5.89 -11.33 -3.89
N VAL A 148 -6.00 -11.67 -5.18
CA VAL A 148 -6.04 -13.07 -5.62
C VAL A 148 -4.71 -13.79 -5.40
N ALA A 149 -3.61 -13.08 -5.17
CA ALA A 149 -2.35 -13.65 -4.71
C ALA A 149 -2.42 -14.22 -3.28
N ALA A 150 -3.54 -14.09 -2.58
CA ALA A 150 -3.75 -14.49 -1.18
C ALA A 150 -2.71 -13.85 -0.24
N PRO A 151 -2.66 -12.51 -0.14
CA PRO A 151 -1.69 -11.82 0.71
C PRO A 151 -1.95 -12.07 2.19
N ARG A 152 -0.89 -12.26 2.96
CA ARG A 152 -0.88 -12.14 4.42
C ARG A 152 -0.67 -10.69 4.84
N LEU A 153 0.19 -9.98 4.11
CA LEU A 153 0.41 -8.54 4.22
C LEU A 153 0.34 -7.93 2.82
N LEU A 154 -0.55 -6.96 2.66
CA LEU A 154 -0.68 -6.19 1.43
C LEU A 154 -0.05 -4.81 1.63
N LEU A 155 0.98 -4.52 0.84
CA LEU A 155 1.62 -3.21 0.75
C LEU A 155 0.96 -2.43 -0.38
N ILE A 156 0.48 -1.21 -0.14
CA ILE A 156 -0.20 -0.42 -1.16
C ILE A 156 0.43 0.98 -1.22
N ASP A 157 0.89 1.36 -2.40
CA ASP A 157 1.52 2.65 -2.63
C ASP A 157 0.54 3.62 -3.29
N GLU A 158 0.11 4.63 -2.54
CA GLU A 158 -0.75 5.74 -2.93
C GLU A 158 -2.04 5.30 -3.69
N PRO A 159 -2.90 4.46 -3.08
CA PRO A 159 -4.08 3.90 -3.74
C PRO A 159 -5.09 4.94 -4.24
N SER A 160 -5.09 6.16 -3.70
CA SER A 160 -6.04 7.22 -4.09
C SER A 160 -5.46 8.23 -5.10
N LEU A 161 -4.17 8.13 -5.44
CA LEU A 161 -3.50 9.14 -6.25
C LEU A 161 -4.11 9.26 -7.66
N GLY A 162 -4.51 10.48 -8.03
CA GLY A 162 -5.05 10.78 -9.34
C GLY A 162 -6.40 10.14 -9.64
N LEU A 163 -7.15 9.71 -8.61
CA LEU A 163 -8.50 9.17 -8.74
C LEU A 163 -9.55 10.27 -8.53
N ALA A 164 -10.67 10.14 -9.24
CA ALA A 164 -11.85 10.92 -8.94
C ALA A 164 -12.37 10.57 -7.53
N PRO A 165 -12.97 11.52 -6.77
CA PRO A 165 -13.38 11.29 -5.39
C PRO A 165 -14.28 10.06 -5.19
N VAL A 166 -15.21 9.80 -6.09
CA VAL A 166 -16.10 8.64 -6.03
C VAL A 166 -15.35 7.31 -6.16
N VAL A 167 -14.30 7.29 -6.97
CA VAL A 167 -13.45 6.09 -7.17
C VAL A 167 -12.54 5.87 -5.97
N ALA A 168 -11.92 6.94 -5.45
CA ALA A 168 -11.12 6.89 -4.23
C ALA A 168 -11.94 6.37 -3.04
N GLU A 169 -13.20 6.78 -2.96
CA GLU A 169 -14.15 6.29 -1.97
C GLU A 169 -14.44 4.79 -2.13
N ALA A 170 -14.69 4.32 -3.35
CA ALA A 170 -14.89 2.90 -3.62
C ALA A 170 -13.64 2.05 -3.25
N VAL A 171 -12.44 2.55 -3.57
CA VAL A 171 -11.18 1.92 -3.17
C VAL A 171 -11.04 1.87 -1.64
N ALA A 172 -11.35 2.97 -0.95
CA ALA A 172 -11.31 3.01 0.51
C ALA A 172 -12.27 1.99 1.15
N GLN A 173 -13.51 1.88 0.62
CA GLN A 173 -14.49 0.90 1.08
C GLN A 173 -13.99 -0.53 0.89
N ALA A 174 -13.43 -0.84 -0.28
CA ALA A 174 -12.84 -2.15 -0.55
C ALA A 174 -11.70 -2.46 0.43
N LEU A 175 -10.78 -1.52 0.69
CA LEU A 175 -9.69 -1.71 1.64
C LEU A 175 -10.16 -1.90 3.08
N VAL A 176 -11.25 -1.23 3.49
CA VAL A 176 -11.91 -1.48 4.78
C VAL A 176 -12.44 -2.90 4.88
N ALA A 177 -13.02 -3.45 3.82
CA ALA A 177 -13.45 -4.84 3.80
C ALA A 177 -12.25 -5.83 3.79
N VAL A 178 -11.20 -5.51 3.04
CA VAL A 178 -9.98 -6.32 2.92
C VAL A 178 -9.24 -6.45 4.26
N ARG A 179 -9.14 -5.36 5.05
CA ARG A 179 -8.42 -5.39 6.34
C ARG A 179 -9.02 -6.38 7.37
N ALA A 180 -10.24 -6.84 7.17
CA ALA A 180 -10.84 -7.87 8.03
C ALA A 180 -10.18 -9.25 7.84
N ARG A 181 -9.49 -9.47 6.70
CA ARG A 181 -8.90 -10.76 6.32
C ARG A 181 -7.40 -10.68 6.05
N THR A 182 -6.83 -9.47 5.93
CA THR A 182 -5.43 -9.25 5.49
C THR A 182 -4.84 -8.05 6.20
N ALA A 183 -3.63 -8.17 6.73
CA ALA A 183 -2.90 -7.02 7.25
C ALA A 183 -2.53 -6.05 6.11
N LEU A 184 -2.54 -4.74 6.38
CA LEU A 184 -2.27 -3.71 5.39
C LEU A 184 -1.14 -2.77 5.85
N LEU A 185 -0.27 -2.40 4.92
CA LEU A 185 0.59 -1.22 5.05
C LEU A 185 0.29 -0.30 3.86
N VAL A 186 -0.39 0.82 4.13
CA VAL A 186 -0.87 1.76 3.12
C VAL A 186 -0.03 3.02 3.15
N ILE A 187 0.65 3.32 2.04
CA ILE A 187 1.28 4.62 1.84
C ILE A 187 0.25 5.57 1.29
N GLU A 188 0.13 6.75 1.90
CA GLU A 188 -0.82 7.77 1.48
C GLU A 188 -0.34 9.18 1.82
N GLN A 189 -0.89 10.15 1.10
CA GLN A 189 -0.86 11.56 1.44
C GLN A 189 -2.23 12.03 1.94
N ASN A 190 -3.28 11.32 1.53
CA ASN A 190 -4.66 11.61 1.91
C ASN A 190 -4.94 11.08 3.33
N VAL A 191 -4.90 11.99 4.31
CA VAL A 191 -5.16 11.66 5.71
C VAL A 191 -6.55 11.08 5.92
N HIS A 192 -7.57 11.57 5.19
CA HIS A 192 -8.94 11.06 5.33
C HIS A 192 -9.06 9.59 4.93
N LEU A 193 -8.41 9.19 3.84
CA LEU A 193 -8.36 7.78 3.45
C LEU A 193 -7.61 6.96 4.49
N ALA A 194 -6.46 7.44 4.96
CA ALA A 194 -5.66 6.75 5.96
C ALA A 194 -6.44 6.51 7.26
N VAL A 195 -7.13 7.53 7.78
CA VAL A 195 -7.95 7.44 9.00
C VAL A 195 -9.10 6.44 8.82
N ARG A 196 -9.67 6.38 7.65
CA ARG A 196 -10.79 5.48 7.36
C ARG A 196 -10.36 4.02 7.24
N VAL A 197 -9.24 3.76 6.59
CA VAL A 197 -8.76 2.41 6.29
C VAL A 197 -7.94 1.82 7.43
N CYS A 198 -7.11 2.63 8.10
CA CYS A 198 -6.09 2.16 9.01
C CYS A 198 -6.45 2.41 10.49
N GLN A 199 -5.94 1.54 11.38
CA GLN A 199 -6.09 1.71 12.83
C GLN A 199 -4.99 2.61 13.41
N ARG A 200 -3.78 2.59 12.83
CA ARG A 200 -2.63 3.37 13.25
C ARG A 200 -1.98 4.05 12.06
N ALA A 201 -1.34 5.17 12.31
CA ALA A 201 -0.57 5.86 11.31
C ALA A 201 0.80 6.28 11.84
N ALA A 202 1.81 6.15 10.98
CA ALA A 202 3.13 6.71 11.13
C ALA A 202 3.31 7.84 10.12
N VAL A 203 3.81 8.99 10.56
CA VAL A 203 4.08 10.15 9.70
C VAL A 203 5.58 10.19 9.40
N MET A 204 5.92 10.20 8.12
CA MET A 204 7.29 10.22 7.63
C MET A 204 7.64 11.58 7.04
N SER A 205 8.77 12.15 7.48
CA SER A 205 9.31 13.40 6.96
C SER A 205 10.84 13.32 6.91
N GLY A 206 11.46 13.77 5.81
CA GLY A 206 12.91 13.79 5.64
C GLY A 206 13.59 12.41 5.85
N GLY A 207 12.91 11.33 5.50
CA GLY A 207 13.42 9.97 5.65
C GLY A 207 13.29 9.36 7.06
N ARG A 208 12.58 10.00 7.99
CA ARG A 208 12.38 9.55 9.38
C ARG A 208 10.91 9.47 9.74
N ILE A 209 10.54 8.56 10.62
CA ILE A 209 9.24 8.59 11.28
C ILE A 209 9.32 9.65 12.37
N VAL A 210 8.43 10.65 12.28
CA VAL A 210 8.41 11.82 13.18
C VAL A 210 7.22 11.79 14.14
N LEU A 211 6.21 10.97 13.85
CA LEU A 211 5.02 10.79 14.68
C LEU A 211 4.43 9.42 14.44
N GLU A 212 3.98 8.77 15.50
CA GLU A 212 3.07 7.63 15.44
C GLU A 212 1.85 7.88 16.34
N ALA A 213 0.66 7.53 15.84
CA ALA A 213 -0.58 7.70 16.58
C ALA A 213 -1.67 6.73 16.08
N PRO A 214 -2.70 6.44 16.90
CA PRO A 214 -3.95 5.88 16.38
C PRO A 214 -4.49 6.77 15.27
N ALA A 215 -4.91 6.17 14.14
CA ALA A 215 -5.30 6.92 12.94
C ALA A 215 -6.44 7.93 13.24
N GLY A 216 -7.44 7.54 14.05
CA GLY A 216 -8.55 8.42 14.44
C GLY A 216 -8.14 9.66 15.25
N LYS A 217 -6.95 9.66 15.86
CA LYS A 217 -6.42 10.82 16.61
C LYS A 217 -5.61 11.80 15.76
N LEU A 218 -5.47 11.54 14.47
CA LEU A 218 -4.75 12.45 13.57
C LEU A 218 -5.49 13.76 13.37
N HIS A 219 -6.82 13.75 13.37
CA HIS A 219 -7.63 14.98 13.27
C HIS A 219 -7.39 15.96 14.43
N ASP A 220 -7.12 15.46 15.64
CA ASP A 220 -6.83 16.30 16.80
C ASP A 220 -5.47 17.00 16.70
N ARG A 221 -4.67 16.67 15.67
CA ARG A 221 -3.30 17.13 15.46
C ARG A 221 -3.10 17.83 14.12
N ASP A 222 -4.19 18.42 13.57
CA ASP A 222 -4.17 19.03 12.22
C ASP A 222 -3.07 20.06 12.02
N GLU A 223 -2.76 20.88 13.02
CA GLU A 223 -1.66 21.86 12.95
C GLU A 223 -0.28 21.19 12.87
N LEU A 224 -0.09 20.11 13.63
CA LEU A 224 1.15 19.33 13.64
C LEU A 224 1.31 18.58 12.31
N LEU A 225 0.25 17.95 11.83
CA LEU A 225 0.22 17.28 10.54
C LEU A 225 0.45 18.25 9.38
N ALA A 226 -0.16 19.42 9.40
CA ALA A 226 0.04 20.46 8.40
C ALA A 226 1.51 20.87 8.31
N SER A 227 2.22 21.00 9.45
CA SER A 227 3.62 21.32 9.49
C SER A 227 4.53 20.24 8.88
N TYR A 228 4.20 18.96 9.06
CA TYR A 228 4.97 17.84 8.52
C TYR A 228 4.61 17.48 7.09
N LEU A 229 3.35 17.68 6.68
CA LEU A 229 2.86 17.38 5.33
C LEU A 229 3.05 18.53 4.34
N GLY A 230 3.54 19.70 4.81
CA GLY A 230 3.78 20.87 3.96
C GLY A 230 2.49 21.55 3.50
N GLN A 231 1.34 21.28 4.12
CA GLN A 231 0.10 22.00 3.89
C GLN A 231 0.10 23.28 4.73
N THR A 232 0.70 24.34 4.20
CA THR A 232 0.43 25.70 4.72
C THR A 232 -1.06 25.98 4.53
N LYS A 233 -1.76 26.31 5.62
CA LYS A 233 -3.10 26.95 5.55
C LYS A 233 -2.99 28.10 4.54
N THR A 234 -3.61 27.96 3.37
CA THR A 234 -3.94 29.12 2.55
C THR A 234 -4.88 29.94 3.40
N GLY A 235 -4.36 31.04 3.93
CA GLY A 235 -5.12 31.95 4.77
C GLY A 235 -6.36 32.38 4.04
N THR A 236 -7.53 32.15 4.65
CA THR A 236 -8.72 32.93 4.41
C THR A 236 -8.38 34.36 4.83
N GLY A 237 -7.90 35.13 3.87
CA GLY A 237 -7.81 36.57 3.98
C GLY A 237 -9.16 37.16 3.60
N VAL A 238 -9.78 37.78 4.59
CA VAL A 238 -10.75 38.86 4.61
C VAL A 238 -11.60 39.10 3.34
#